data_389e9fc755d3861108bf0acd1edef6c8
#
_entry.id   389e9fc755d3861108bf0acd1edef6c8
#
_cell.length_a   1.000
_cell.length_b   1.000
_cell.length_c   1.000
_cell.angle_alpha   90.00
_cell.angle_beta   90.00
_cell.angle_gamma   90.00
#
_symmetry.space_group_name_H-M   'P 1'
#
loop_
_entity.id
_entity.type
_entity.pdbx_description
1 polymer ?
#
loop_
_entity_poly.entity_id
_entity_poly.type
_entity_poly.pdbx_seq_one_letter_code
_entity_poly.pdbx_strand_id
1 'polypeptide(L)'
;MARNKRKKRKKPADCHALQCPCCGARYWSPNVAARRVTCGRCGCTFYDWYKRLLIGQGYDDFWNFKGRYCVCKGSRGSKKSKTAALWHIAALINYPETNALVVRKTERTLKDSCFADLRWAIRRLGVESEFKCTLSPLEITRVPTGQKILFRGFDDPLKLTSITVPSGYLTFCWLEEAYEITKEKDFDTLDESIRGQLPPGLFKRFTITFNPWNQHHWLKKRFFDADPDPDILAMTTNYTCNEWLEESDLRLFEKMKQRNPQRYRVAGLGEWGIAEGLIYENWREDAFDIEAIRQKPGIKAGFGLDFGYSVDPSALCCFFVDTADRIIYVYDELYEKQLTNPQLYAKIEAMGYRKERIVADAAEPKSISELRDLGMYNIRSARKGPDSIRHGIQRLQDFHVVVHPRCVNFITEISNYTWATDKNGNPTQQPVDEMNHLMDAWRYGAADLLKKPLFDV
;
A
#
# COMPACT_ATOMS: atom_id res chain seq x y z
N MET A 1 -15.75 -68.49 7.35
CA MET A 1 -14.97 -67.28 7.60
C MET A 1 -15.86 -66.03 7.49
N ALA A 2 -16.31 -65.52 8.59
CA ALA A 2 -17.20 -64.33 8.63
C ALA A 2 -16.35 -63.08 8.55
N ARG A 3 -16.47 -62.30 7.46
CA ARG A 3 -15.88 -60.96 7.31
C ARG A 3 -16.57 -60.00 8.27
N ASN A 4 -15.86 -59.63 9.34
CA ASN A 4 -16.26 -58.59 10.29
C ASN A 4 -16.35 -57.24 9.57
N LYS A 5 -17.53 -56.80 9.13
CA LYS A 5 -17.80 -55.46 8.59
C LYS A 5 -17.62 -54.45 9.74
N ARG A 6 -16.46 -53.80 9.83
CA ARG A 6 -16.25 -52.65 10.70
C ARG A 6 -17.34 -51.62 10.40
N LYS A 7 -18.33 -51.49 11.30
CA LYS A 7 -19.33 -50.38 11.26
C LYS A 7 -18.60 -49.06 11.22
N LYS A 8 -18.72 -48.31 10.12
CA LYS A 8 -18.26 -46.90 10.06
C LYS A 8 -18.94 -46.15 11.19
N ARG A 9 -18.20 -45.68 12.20
CA ARG A 9 -18.75 -44.82 13.26
C ARG A 9 -19.32 -43.59 12.60
N LYS A 10 -20.61 -43.31 12.79
CA LYS A 10 -21.26 -42.10 12.30
C LYS A 10 -20.60 -40.89 12.96
N LYS A 11 -20.44 -39.81 12.20
CA LYS A 11 -19.94 -38.53 12.69
C LYS A 11 -20.88 -38.02 13.81
N PRO A 12 -20.40 -37.75 15.05
CA PRO A 12 -21.22 -37.12 16.07
C PRO A 12 -21.65 -35.69 15.61
N ALA A 13 -22.81 -35.23 16.08
CA ALA A 13 -23.19 -33.83 15.91
C ALA A 13 -22.12 -32.92 16.58
N ASP A 14 -21.89 -31.74 16.03
CA ASP A 14 -20.96 -30.74 16.57
C ASP A 14 -19.50 -31.21 16.76
N CYS A 15 -19.04 -32.15 15.92
CA CYS A 15 -17.65 -32.59 15.88
C CYS A 15 -17.05 -32.47 14.48
N HIS A 16 -15.73 -32.31 14.42
CA HIS A 16 -14.93 -32.41 13.20
C HIS A 16 -13.92 -33.54 13.26
N ALA A 17 -13.42 -33.93 12.09
CA ALA A 17 -12.39 -34.94 12.00
C ALA A 17 -11.03 -34.36 12.38
N LEU A 18 -10.32 -35.05 13.31
CA LEU A 18 -8.99 -34.65 13.78
C LEU A 18 -8.03 -35.80 13.52
N GLN A 19 -6.80 -35.48 13.11
CA GLN A 19 -5.73 -36.43 12.90
C GLN A 19 -4.50 -36.05 13.71
N CYS A 20 -3.92 -36.99 14.44
CA CYS A 20 -2.68 -36.80 15.15
C CYS A 20 -1.53 -36.50 14.18
N PRO A 21 -0.78 -35.41 14.32
CA PRO A 21 0.34 -35.09 13.44
C PRO A 21 1.52 -36.06 13.59
N CYS A 22 1.63 -36.74 14.76
CA CYS A 22 2.74 -37.66 15.06
C CYS A 22 2.53 -39.07 14.51
N CYS A 23 1.34 -39.68 14.71
CA CYS A 23 1.09 -41.09 14.38
C CYS A 23 -0.07 -41.29 13.40
N GLY A 24 -0.71 -40.24 12.91
CA GLY A 24 -1.81 -40.34 11.96
C GLY A 24 -3.14 -40.89 12.53
N ALA A 25 -3.23 -41.14 13.85
CA ALA A 25 -4.48 -41.62 14.47
C ALA A 25 -5.61 -40.62 14.26
N ARG A 26 -6.80 -41.10 13.89
CA ARG A 26 -7.98 -40.27 13.58
C ARG A 26 -9.04 -40.42 14.66
N TYR A 27 -9.65 -39.29 15.05
CA TYR A 27 -10.77 -39.17 15.98
C TYR A 27 -11.69 -38.04 15.66
N TRP A 28 -12.84 -37.99 16.36
CA TRP A 28 -13.75 -36.90 16.31
C TRP A 28 -13.44 -35.93 17.45
N SER A 29 -13.31 -34.64 17.12
CA SER A 29 -13.05 -33.55 18.05
C SER A 29 -14.26 -32.62 18.11
N PRO A 30 -14.66 -32.14 19.30
CA PRO A 30 -15.72 -31.13 19.41
C PRO A 30 -15.38 -29.87 18.60
N ASN A 31 -16.41 -29.21 18.05
CA ASN A 31 -16.28 -27.95 17.33
C ASN A 31 -16.07 -26.80 18.31
N VAL A 32 -14.88 -26.72 18.91
CA VAL A 32 -14.43 -25.57 19.73
C VAL A 32 -13.29 -24.86 19.01
N ALA A 33 -13.19 -23.53 19.17
CA ALA A 33 -12.27 -22.71 18.40
C ALA A 33 -10.82 -23.16 18.54
N ALA A 34 -10.39 -23.45 19.78
CA ALA A 34 -9.03 -23.90 20.07
C ALA A 34 -9.00 -24.77 21.33
N ARG A 35 -8.21 -25.83 21.29
CA ARG A 35 -7.94 -26.66 22.46
C ARG A 35 -6.62 -27.41 22.30
N ARG A 36 -6.02 -27.80 23.40
CA ARG A 36 -4.88 -28.71 23.46
C ARG A 36 -5.37 -30.15 23.55
N VAL A 37 -4.81 -31.03 22.74
CA VAL A 37 -5.22 -32.42 22.63
C VAL A 37 -4.02 -33.34 22.85
N THR A 38 -4.17 -34.36 23.68
CA THR A 38 -3.17 -35.43 23.82
C THR A 38 -3.66 -36.68 23.07
N CYS A 39 -2.83 -37.17 22.16
CA CYS A 39 -3.15 -38.38 21.39
C CYS A 39 -3.16 -39.63 22.27
N GLY A 40 -4.32 -40.27 22.36
CA GLY A 40 -4.44 -41.51 23.13
C GLY A 40 -3.63 -42.72 22.59
N ARG A 41 -3.11 -42.62 21.32
CA ARG A 41 -2.32 -43.70 20.72
C ARG A 41 -0.81 -43.53 20.96
N CYS A 42 -0.26 -42.32 20.87
CA CYS A 42 1.19 -42.10 20.95
C CYS A 42 1.61 -41.08 22.02
N GLY A 43 0.67 -40.54 22.80
CA GLY A 43 0.96 -39.55 23.84
C GLY A 43 1.32 -38.15 23.34
N CYS A 44 1.48 -37.96 22.02
CA CYS A 44 1.81 -36.63 21.44
C CYS A 44 0.73 -35.61 21.77
N THR A 45 1.14 -34.45 22.24
CA THR A 45 0.25 -33.32 22.51
C THR A 45 0.37 -32.28 21.42
N PHE A 46 -0.76 -31.82 20.91
CA PHE A 46 -0.83 -30.84 19.81
C PHE A 46 -2.06 -29.96 19.96
N TYR A 47 -2.11 -28.87 19.19
CA TYR A 47 -3.25 -27.97 19.17
C TYR A 47 -4.27 -28.39 18.12
N ASP A 48 -5.54 -28.39 18.54
CA ASP A 48 -6.70 -28.58 17.68
C ASP A 48 -7.37 -27.21 17.51
N TRP A 49 -7.18 -26.61 16.35
CA TRP A 49 -7.78 -25.33 15.96
C TRP A 49 -8.85 -25.55 14.90
N TYR A 50 -10.11 -25.44 15.32
CA TYR A 50 -11.22 -25.55 14.40
C TYR A 50 -11.36 -24.27 13.58
N LYS A 51 -10.77 -24.25 12.39
CA LYS A 51 -10.64 -23.07 11.52
C LYS A 51 -11.93 -22.29 11.35
N ARG A 52 -13.07 -22.99 11.14
CA ARG A 52 -14.37 -22.34 10.92
C ARG A 52 -14.80 -21.43 12.08
N LEU A 53 -14.44 -21.75 13.31
CA LEU A 53 -14.70 -20.92 14.48
C LEU A 53 -13.61 -19.89 14.76
N LEU A 54 -12.43 -20.01 14.13
CA LEU A 54 -11.33 -19.07 14.27
C LEU A 54 -11.36 -17.99 13.22
N ILE A 55 -11.40 -18.37 11.95
CA ILE A 55 -11.28 -17.45 10.82
C ILE A 55 -12.61 -17.27 10.05
N GLY A 56 -13.61 -18.14 10.29
CA GLY A 56 -14.90 -18.10 9.61
C GLY A 56 -14.80 -18.40 8.12
N GLN A 57 -15.67 -17.77 7.33
CA GLN A 57 -15.74 -17.96 5.89
C GLN A 57 -14.77 -17.05 5.12
N GLY A 58 -14.38 -17.45 3.90
CA GLY A 58 -13.68 -16.63 2.93
C GLY A 58 -12.18 -16.48 3.16
N TYR A 59 -11.57 -17.25 4.09
CA TYR A 59 -10.14 -17.17 4.41
C TYR A 59 -9.40 -18.50 4.35
N ASP A 60 -9.98 -19.56 3.77
CA ASP A 60 -9.33 -20.86 3.66
C ASP A 60 -8.07 -20.79 2.78
N ASP A 61 -8.14 -20.13 1.64
CA ASP A 61 -7.00 -19.92 0.74
C ASP A 61 -5.92 -19.09 1.43
N PHE A 62 -6.29 -17.99 2.08
CA PHE A 62 -5.37 -17.18 2.89
C PHE A 62 -4.62 -18.04 3.92
N TRP A 63 -5.35 -18.90 4.63
CA TRP A 63 -4.77 -19.72 5.71
C TRP A 63 -3.80 -20.78 5.20
N ASN A 64 -4.12 -21.40 4.09
CA ASN A 64 -3.37 -22.55 3.55
C ASN A 64 -2.25 -22.16 2.59
N PHE A 65 -2.25 -20.93 2.09
CA PHE A 65 -1.27 -20.44 1.11
C PHE A 65 0.15 -20.43 1.68
N LYS A 66 1.11 -20.94 0.90
CA LYS A 66 2.54 -21.01 1.25
C LYS A 66 3.46 -20.31 0.25
N GLY A 67 2.91 -19.65 -0.76
CA GLY A 67 3.68 -18.80 -1.67
C GLY A 67 4.16 -17.51 -0.98
N ARG A 68 4.96 -16.75 -1.68
CA ARG A 68 5.65 -15.58 -1.14
C ARG A 68 4.73 -14.42 -0.78
N TYR A 69 3.70 -14.13 -1.60
CA TYR A 69 2.84 -12.96 -1.40
C TYR A 69 1.38 -13.35 -1.19
N CYS A 70 0.91 -13.20 0.03
CA CYS A 70 -0.50 -13.34 0.38
C CYS A 70 -1.12 -11.96 0.55
N VAL A 71 -1.75 -11.46 -0.48
CA VAL A 71 -2.26 -10.09 -0.59
C VAL A 71 -3.77 -10.09 -0.41
N CYS A 72 -4.24 -9.49 0.69
CA CYS A 72 -5.65 -9.44 1.03
C CYS A 72 -6.12 -7.98 1.08
N LYS A 73 -6.70 -7.50 -0.02
CA LYS A 73 -7.44 -6.25 0.01
C LYS A 73 -8.86 -6.50 0.52
N GLY A 74 -9.46 -5.50 1.12
CA GLY A 74 -10.84 -5.71 1.55
C GLY A 74 -11.48 -4.51 2.23
N SER A 75 -12.78 -4.66 2.47
CA SER A 75 -13.57 -3.65 3.16
C SER A 75 -13.22 -3.52 4.65
N ARG A 76 -13.76 -2.49 5.28
CA ARG A 76 -13.83 -2.46 6.74
C ARG A 76 -14.71 -3.60 7.24
N GLY A 77 -14.40 -4.13 8.42
CA GLY A 77 -15.15 -5.23 9.02
C GLY A 77 -14.98 -6.60 8.34
N SER A 78 -14.09 -6.76 7.35
CA SER A 78 -13.86 -8.01 6.64
C SER A 78 -12.96 -9.03 7.36
N LYS A 79 -12.53 -8.77 8.59
CA LYS A 79 -11.67 -9.64 9.44
C LYS A 79 -10.21 -9.79 8.97
N LYS A 80 -9.73 -9.09 7.93
CA LYS A 80 -8.39 -9.33 7.36
C LYS A 80 -7.26 -9.22 8.40
N SER A 81 -7.21 -8.16 9.22
CA SER A 81 -6.16 -7.96 10.25
C SER A 81 -6.25 -9.02 11.34
N LYS A 82 -7.46 -9.37 11.80
CA LYS A 82 -7.67 -10.43 12.81
C LYS A 82 -7.23 -11.79 12.28
N THR A 83 -7.53 -12.11 11.01
CA THR A 83 -7.10 -13.36 10.38
C THR A 83 -5.59 -13.40 10.18
N ALA A 84 -4.97 -12.28 9.77
CA ALA A 84 -3.52 -12.17 9.67
C ALA A 84 -2.84 -12.40 11.03
N ALA A 85 -3.35 -11.79 12.10
CA ALA A 85 -2.83 -11.99 13.45
C ALA A 85 -2.93 -13.44 13.92
N LEU A 86 -4.08 -14.09 13.71
CA LEU A 86 -4.26 -15.52 14.02
C LEU A 86 -3.28 -16.40 13.25
N TRP A 87 -3.11 -16.12 11.95
CA TRP A 87 -2.20 -16.87 11.11
C TRP A 87 -0.75 -16.75 11.58
N HIS A 88 -0.27 -15.56 11.93
CA HIS A 88 1.10 -15.36 12.39
C HIS A 88 1.41 -16.06 13.71
N ILE A 89 0.49 -16.03 14.67
CA ILE A 89 0.66 -16.79 15.92
C ILE A 89 0.65 -18.29 15.65
N ALA A 90 -0.29 -18.78 14.84
CA ALA A 90 -0.34 -20.19 14.47
C ALA A 90 0.90 -20.63 13.68
N ALA A 91 1.42 -19.78 12.81
CA ALA A 91 2.63 -20.04 12.03
C ALA A 91 3.86 -20.22 12.92
N LEU A 92 4.09 -19.34 13.91
CA LEU A 92 5.20 -19.50 14.86
C LEU A 92 5.11 -20.81 15.64
N ILE A 93 3.91 -21.29 15.93
CA ILE A 93 3.73 -22.57 16.64
C ILE A 93 4.01 -23.74 15.71
N ASN A 94 3.54 -23.69 14.47
CA ASN A 94 3.69 -24.75 13.49
C ASN A 94 5.09 -24.84 12.88
N TYR A 95 5.85 -23.75 12.91
CA TYR A 95 7.20 -23.62 12.33
C TYR A 95 8.19 -23.10 13.37
N PRO A 96 8.75 -23.96 14.25
CA PRO A 96 9.53 -23.52 15.45
C PRO A 96 10.81 -22.73 15.17
N GLU A 97 11.32 -22.75 13.95
CA GLU A 97 12.56 -22.02 13.57
C GLU A 97 12.30 -20.69 12.88
N THR A 98 11.03 -20.25 12.79
CA THR A 98 10.65 -19.03 12.07
C THR A 98 10.46 -17.85 13.01
N ASN A 99 10.75 -16.67 12.52
CA ASN A 99 10.44 -15.40 13.16
C ASN A 99 9.59 -14.55 12.21
N ALA A 100 8.92 -13.55 12.77
CA ALA A 100 8.06 -12.65 12.02
C ALA A 100 8.46 -11.19 12.21
N LEU A 101 8.25 -10.40 11.17
CA LEU A 101 8.33 -8.95 11.19
C LEU A 101 6.94 -8.38 10.90
N VAL A 102 6.49 -7.44 11.72
CA VAL A 102 5.24 -6.71 11.51
C VAL A 102 5.59 -5.27 11.21
N VAL A 103 5.08 -4.79 10.08
CA VAL A 103 5.41 -3.47 9.55
C VAL A 103 4.15 -2.67 9.30
N ARG A 104 4.20 -1.40 9.67
CA ARG A 104 3.23 -0.38 9.30
C ARG A 104 3.97 0.91 8.96
N LYS A 105 3.37 1.82 8.19
CA LYS A 105 4.04 3.08 7.83
C LYS A 105 4.56 3.83 9.05
N THR A 106 3.76 3.96 10.10
CA THR A 106 4.11 4.72 11.30
C THR A 106 4.31 3.80 12.51
N GLU A 107 5.50 3.79 13.10
CA GLU A 107 5.87 2.89 14.21
C GLU A 107 4.96 3.04 15.43
N ARG A 108 4.65 4.27 15.84
CA ARG A 108 3.81 4.54 17.01
C ARG A 108 2.41 3.92 16.95
N THR A 109 1.88 3.65 15.75
CA THR A 109 0.55 3.06 15.57
C THR A 109 0.53 1.54 15.74
N LEU A 110 1.68 0.89 15.71
CA LEU A 110 1.82 -0.57 15.82
C LEU A 110 1.33 -1.13 17.15
N LYS A 111 1.54 -0.39 18.26
CA LYS A 111 1.16 -0.81 19.60
C LYS A 111 -0.35 -1.01 19.73
N ASP A 112 -1.13 -0.06 19.24
CA ASP A 112 -2.58 -0.03 19.41
C ASP A 112 -3.32 -0.77 18.29
N SER A 113 -2.60 -1.21 17.25
CA SER A 113 -3.12 -1.98 16.11
C SER A 113 -2.58 -3.41 16.11
N CYS A 114 -1.55 -3.69 15.32
CA CYS A 114 -1.03 -5.05 15.09
C CYS A 114 -0.62 -5.79 16.37
N PHE A 115 0.02 -5.10 17.31
CA PHE A 115 0.42 -5.70 18.57
C PHE A 115 -0.79 -6.10 19.42
N ALA A 116 -1.81 -5.24 19.49
CA ALA A 116 -3.06 -5.54 20.17
C ALA A 116 -3.80 -6.72 19.50
N ASP A 117 -3.80 -6.78 18.17
CA ASP A 117 -4.41 -7.87 17.41
C ASP A 117 -3.68 -9.21 17.63
N LEU A 118 -2.36 -9.20 17.67
CA LEU A 118 -1.58 -10.40 17.97
C LEU A 118 -1.79 -10.88 19.42
N ARG A 119 -1.89 -9.98 20.37
CA ARG A 119 -2.26 -10.34 21.76
C ARG A 119 -3.66 -10.94 21.84
N TRP A 120 -4.61 -10.40 21.09
CA TRP A 120 -5.94 -10.98 20.96
C TRP A 120 -5.86 -12.39 20.33
N ALA A 121 -5.07 -12.57 19.28
CA ALA A 121 -4.89 -13.86 18.61
C ALA A 121 -4.28 -14.91 19.54
N ILE A 122 -3.28 -14.55 20.36
CA ILE A 122 -2.69 -15.43 21.39
C ILE A 122 -3.78 -15.96 22.32
N ARG A 123 -4.65 -15.09 22.85
CA ARG A 123 -5.78 -15.49 23.70
C ARG A 123 -6.78 -16.34 22.97
N ARG A 124 -7.13 -15.95 21.72
CA ARG A 124 -8.12 -16.67 20.91
C ARG A 124 -7.69 -18.09 20.55
N LEU A 125 -6.38 -18.31 20.42
CA LEU A 125 -5.77 -19.62 20.16
C LEU A 125 -5.51 -20.42 21.45
N GLY A 126 -5.70 -19.84 22.64
CA GLY A 126 -5.50 -20.51 23.93
C GLY A 126 -4.04 -20.82 24.23
N VAL A 127 -3.11 -19.94 23.84
CA VAL A 127 -1.65 -20.18 23.92
C VAL A 127 -0.92 -19.12 24.76
N GLU A 128 -1.61 -18.41 25.63
CA GLU A 128 -1.07 -17.33 26.47
C GLU A 128 0.18 -17.73 27.23
N SER A 129 0.21 -18.96 27.75
CA SER A 129 1.34 -19.47 28.54
C SER A 129 2.63 -19.63 27.71
N GLU A 130 2.54 -19.65 26.38
CA GLU A 130 3.69 -19.81 25.51
C GLU A 130 4.27 -18.48 25.00
N PHE A 131 3.61 -17.36 25.25
CA PHE A 131 4.00 -16.08 24.68
C PHE A 131 4.23 -15.01 25.74
N LYS A 132 5.37 -14.31 25.63
CA LYS A 132 5.69 -13.11 26.39
C LYS A 132 5.57 -11.88 25.47
N CYS A 133 4.78 -10.89 25.91
CA CYS A 133 4.58 -9.65 25.18
C CYS A 133 5.27 -8.50 25.94
N THR A 134 6.18 -7.77 25.30
CA THR A 134 6.90 -6.62 25.86
C THR A 134 6.55 -5.34 25.12
N LEU A 135 6.55 -4.21 25.81
CA LEU A 135 6.24 -2.90 25.23
C LEU A 135 7.50 -2.07 24.95
N SER A 136 8.62 -2.40 25.59
CA SER A 136 9.89 -1.75 25.36
C SER A 136 11.03 -2.78 25.53
N PRO A 137 11.65 -3.22 24.44
CA PRO A 137 11.22 -2.99 23.05
C PRO A 137 9.85 -3.60 22.75
N LEU A 138 9.16 -3.07 21.73
CA LEU A 138 7.89 -3.64 21.28
C LEU A 138 8.17 -4.96 20.56
N GLU A 139 7.89 -6.08 21.23
CA GLU A 139 8.09 -7.42 20.68
C GLU A 139 7.20 -8.46 21.34
N ILE A 140 6.98 -9.57 20.66
CA ILE A 140 6.33 -10.76 21.19
C ILE A 140 7.32 -11.92 21.07
N THR A 141 7.60 -12.63 22.16
CA THR A 141 8.51 -13.76 22.18
C THR A 141 7.74 -15.03 22.52
N ARG A 142 7.91 -16.08 21.72
CA ARG A 142 7.45 -17.42 22.07
C ARG A 142 8.44 -18.06 23.01
N VAL A 143 8.06 -18.26 24.27
CA VAL A 143 8.94 -18.69 25.36
C VAL A 143 9.60 -20.06 25.09
N PRO A 144 8.90 -21.11 24.62
CA PRO A 144 9.49 -22.43 24.46
C PRO A 144 10.62 -22.51 23.42
N THR A 145 10.64 -21.60 22.43
CA THR A 145 11.57 -21.66 21.28
C THR A 145 12.42 -20.41 21.11
N GLY A 146 12.10 -19.34 21.83
CA GLY A 146 12.78 -18.06 21.66
C GLY A 146 12.44 -17.28 20.38
N GLN A 147 11.50 -17.80 19.56
CA GLN A 147 11.06 -17.12 18.34
C GLN A 147 10.49 -15.74 18.67
N LYS A 148 10.68 -14.79 17.75
CA LYS A 148 10.23 -13.41 17.93
C LYS A 148 9.28 -12.93 16.84
N ILE A 149 8.34 -12.06 17.24
CA ILE A 149 7.64 -11.14 16.34
C ILE A 149 8.18 -9.75 16.66
N LEU A 150 8.83 -9.15 15.67
CA LEU A 150 9.42 -7.82 15.74
C LEU A 150 8.45 -6.81 15.11
N PHE A 151 8.48 -5.57 15.60
CA PHE A 151 7.62 -4.49 15.10
C PHE A 151 8.49 -3.33 14.63
N ARG A 152 8.24 -2.81 13.44
CA ARG A 152 9.00 -1.69 12.87
C ARG A 152 8.08 -0.76 12.09
N GLY A 153 8.36 0.55 12.19
CA GLY A 153 7.81 1.55 11.30
C GLY A 153 8.49 1.52 9.93
N PHE A 154 7.78 1.98 8.92
CA PHE A 154 8.26 2.14 7.55
C PHE A 154 8.65 3.61 7.27
N ASP A 155 8.98 4.36 8.34
CA ASP A 155 9.36 5.78 8.24
C ASP A 155 10.70 5.95 7.47
N ASP A 156 11.56 4.92 7.55
CA ASP A 156 12.81 4.84 6.82
C ASP A 156 13.05 3.39 6.35
N PRO A 157 12.81 3.08 5.07
CA PRO A 157 12.97 1.73 4.51
C PRO A 157 14.36 1.14 4.73
N LEU A 158 15.41 1.97 4.79
CA LEU A 158 16.78 1.50 4.99
C LEU A 158 17.01 0.89 6.38
N LYS A 159 16.25 1.31 7.39
CA LYS A 159 16.33 0.70 8.73
C LYS A 159 15.81 -0.74 8.76
N LEU A 160 15.03 -1.13 7.76
CA LEU A 160 14.49 -2.49 7.64
C LEU A 160 15.49 -3.47 7.00
N THR A 161 16.54 -2.98 6.36
CA THR A 161 17.52 -3.83 5.64
C THR A 161 18.47 -4.61 6.55
N SER A 162 18.62 -4.19 7.81
CA SER A 162 19.57 -4.76 8.78
C SER A 162 18.90 -5.49 9.95
N ILE A 163 17.65 -5.93 9.78
CA ILE A 163 16.94 -6.66 10.84
C ILE A 163 17.55 -8.07 10.97
N THR A 164 18.03 -8.38 12.15
CA THR A 164 18.51 -9.70 12.51
C THR A 164 17.67 -10.30 13.63
N VAL A 165 17.58 -11.63 13.66
CA VAL A 165 16.93 -12.40 14.71
C VAL A 165 17.98 -13.19 15.47
N PRO A 166 17.83 -13.37 16.81
CA PRO A 166 18.83 -14.03 17.63
C PRO A 166 18.95 -15.55 17.34
N SER A 167 17.87 -16.15 16.81
CA SER A 167 17.83 -17.58 16.48
C SER A 167 16.84 -17.84 15.36
N GLY A 168 17.06 -18.90 14.57
CA GLY A 168 16.17 -19.27 13.46
C GLY A 168 16.23 -18.27 12.28
N TYR A 169 15.15 -18.19 11.54
CA TYR A 169 15.06 -17.45 10.28
C TYR A 169 13.96 -16.40 10.34
N LEU A 170 14.21 -15.20 9.80
CA LEU A 170 13.18 -14.21 9.56
C LEU A 170 12.46 -14.57 8.26
N THR A 171 11.26 -15.15 8.37
CA THR A 171 10.55 -15.77 7.24
C THR A 171 9.20 -15.13 6.95
N PHE A 172 8.54 -14.61 7.98
CA PHE A 172 7.20 -14.06 7.84
C PHE A 172 7.23 -12.54 8.01
N CYS A 173 6.56 -11.83 7.10
CA CYS A 173 6.39 -10.39 7.18
C CYS A 173 4.90 -10.07 7.07
N TRP A 174 4.38 -9.29 8.02
CA TRP A 174 3.02 -8.76 7.91
C TRP A 174 3.08 -7.26 7.70
N LEU A 175 2.66 -6.83 6.52
CA LEU A 175 2.52 -5.44 6.14
C LEU A 175 1.05 -5.04 6.28
N GLU A 176 0.73 -4.33 7.38
CA GLU A 176 -0.62 -3.86 7.69
C GLU A 176 -0.82 -2.44 7.18
N GLU A 177 -2.00 -2.18 6.65
CA GLU A 177 -2.36 -0.94 5.95
C GLU A 177 -1.35 -0.59 4.84
N ALA A 178 -1.01 -1.60 4.03
CA ALA A 178 0.00 -1.48 2.98
C ALA A 178 -0.27 -0.35 1.97
N TYR A 179 -1.51 0.10 1.87
CA TYR A 179 -1.90 1.26 1.08
C TYR A 179 -1.18 2.56 1.51
N GLU A 180 -0.76 2.67 2.78
CA GLU A 180 0.00 3.83 3.27
C GLU A 180 1.42 3.90 2.66
N ILE A 181 1.92 2.83 2.02
CA ILE A 181 3.21 2.79 1.33
C ILE A 181 2.99 3.15 -0.13
N THR A 182 3.23 4.39 -0.46
CA THR A 182 2.90 4.97 -1.77
C THR A 182 3.89 4.63 -2.88
N LYS A 183 5.14 4.24 -2.52
CA LYS A 183 6.19 3.92 -3.49
C LYS A 183 6.48 2.42 -3.51
N GLU A 184 6.36 1.81 -4.69
CA GLU A 184 6.70 0.39 -4.89
C GLU A 184 8.16 0.09 -4.55
N LYS A 185 9.09 0.97 -4.92
CA LYS A 185 10.52 0.84 -4.60
C LYS A 185 10.80 0.67 -3.10
N ASP A 186 10.02 1.32 -2.26
CA ASP A 186 10.18 1.17 -0.81
C ASP A 186 9.81 -0.25 -0.39
N PHE A 187 8.73 -0.81 -0.94
CA PHE A 187 8.35 -2.21 -0.73
C PHE A 187 9.43 -3.16 -1.24
N ASP A 188 10.02 -2.91 -2.42
CA ASP A 188 11.10 -3.75 -2.96
C ASP A 188 12.28 -3.82 -1.99
N THR A 189 12.67 -2.71 -1.36
CA THR A 189 13.74 -2.66 -0.34
C THR A 189 13.42 -3.56 0.87
N LEU A 190 12.17 -3.59 1.32
CA LEU A 190 11.72 -4.50 2.38
C LEU A 190 11.73 -5.97 1.90
N ASP A 191 11.22 -6.23 0.71
CA ASP A 191 11.10 -7.57 0.13
C ASP A 191 12.48 -8.23 -0.04
N GLU A 192 13.45 -7.48 -0.56
CA GLU A 192 14.85 -7.91 -0.68
C GLU A 192 15.51 -8.17 0.67
N SER A 193 15.01 -7.60 1.76
CA SER A 193 15.54 -7.80 3.11
C SER A 193 15.13 -9.15 3.71
N ILE A 194 14.01 -9.74 3.28
CA ILE A 194 13.56 -11.09 3.70
C ILE A 194 14.14 -12.14 2.74
N ARG A 195 15.42 -12.44 2.93
CA ARG A 195 16.23 -13.29 2.04
C ARG A 195 16.93 -14.42 2.79
N GLY A 196 17.72 -15.21 2.08
CA GLY A 196 18.49 -16.33 2.60
C GLY A 196 17.85 -17.68 2.31
N GLN A 197 18.67 -18.73 2.37
CA GLN A 197 18.21 -20.11 2.17
C GLN A 197 17.52 -20.62 3.42
N LEU A 198 16.43 -21.34 3.23
CA LEU A 198 15.65 -21.96 4.30
C LEU A 198 15.80 -23.48 4.30
N PRO A 199 15.71 -24.12 5.46
CA PRO A 199 15.59 -25.58 5.55
C PRO A 199 14.34 -26.09 4.83
N PRO A 200 14.34 -27.39 4.40
CA PRO A 200 13.17 -28.01 3.81
C PRO A 200 11.93 -27.90 4.72
N GLY A 201 10.80 -27.56 4.13
CA GLY A 201 9.51 -27.42 4.85
C GLY A 201 9.24 -26.01 5.39
N LEU A 202 10.22 -25.11 5.43
CA LEU A 202 10.01 -23.69 5.70
C LEU A 202 9.81 -22.92 4.39
N PHE A 203 9.13 -21.78 4.50
CA PHE A 203 8.85 -20.88 3.37
C PHE A 203 8.83 -19.43 3.83
N LYS A 204 9.04 -18.52 2.91
CA LYS A 204 8.89 -17.06 3.17
C LYS A 204 7.50 -16.63 2.77
N ARG A 205 6.89 -15.75 3.59
CA ARG A 205 5.59 -15.19 3.25
C ARG A 205 5.46 -13.74 3.70
N PHE A 206 5.10 -12.90 2.75
CA PHE A 206 4.54 -11.58 2.99
C PHE A 206 3.03 -11.68 3.10
N THR A 207 2.47 -11.29 4.23
CA THR A 207 1.04 -11.08 4.40
C THR A 207 0.78 -9.59 4.26
N ILE A 208 0.04 -9.18 3.23
CA ILE A 208 -0.17 -7.78 2.86
C ILE A 208 -1.66 -7.49 3.00
N THR A 209 -2.02 -6.61 3.95
CA THR A 209 -3.42 -6.30 4.26
C THR A 209 -3.69 -4.81 4.12
N PHE A 210 -4.78 -4.43 3.42
CA PHE A 210 -5.13 -3.03 3.19
C PHE A 210 -6.59 -2.84 2.72
N ASN A 211 -7.03 -1.57 2.76
CA ASN A 211 -8.26 -1.13 2.11
C ASN A 211 -7.91 -0.45 0.77
N PRO A 212 -8.58 -0.79 -0.34
CA PRO A 212 -8.20 -0.37 -1.70
C PRO A 212 -8.77 1.02 -2.07
N TRP A 213 -8.29 2.09 -1.45
CA TRP A 213 -8.83 3.45 -1.62
C TRP A 213 -8.63 4.05 -3.01
N ASN A 214 -7.54 3.69 -3.71
CA ASN A 214 -7.23 4.25 -5.02
C ASN A 214 -6.80 3.15 -6.00
N GLN A 215 -7.45 3.08 -7.17
CA GLN A 215 -7.17 2.10 -8.21
C GLN A 215 -5.81 2.29 -8.92
N HIS A 216 -5.20 3.47 -8.80
CA HIS A 216 -3.88 3.77 -9.40
C HIS A 216 -2.71 3.43 -8.47
N HIS A 217 -2.97 2.83 -7.30
CA HIS A 217 -1.93 2.42 -6.37
C HIS A 217 -1.13 1.25 -6.94
N TRP A 218 0.21 1.23 -6.74
CA TRP A 218 1.12 0.18 -7.23
C TRP A 218 0.72 -1.24 -6.82
N LEU A 219 0.11 -1.40 -5.64
CA LEU A 219 -0.42 -2.69 -5.17
C LEU A 219 -1.40 -3.33 -6.16
N LYS A 220 -2.20 -2.51 -6.88
CA LYS A 220 -3.13 -3.03 -7.88
C LYS A 220 -2.37 -3.59 -9.08
N LYS A 221 -1.49 -2.81 -9.67
CA LYS A 221 -0.69 -3.19 -10.83
C LYS A 221 0.16 -4.45 -10.55
N ARG A 222 0.84 -4.47 -9.39
CA ARG A 222 1.76 -5.56 -9.03
C ARG A 222 1.07 -6.88 -8.70
N PHE A 223 -0.07 -6.85 -8.00
CA PHE A 223 -0.65 -8.06 -7.42
C PHE A 223 -2.03 -8.44 -7.98
N PHE A 224 -2.78 -7.50 -8.54
CA PHE A 224 -4.15 -7.76 -9.00
C PHE A 224 -4.32 -7.67 -10.51
N ASP A 225 -3.50 -6.88 -11.19
CA ASP A 225 -3.51 -6.75 -12.66
C ASP A 225 -2.38 -7.55 -13.34
N ALA A 226 -1.46 -8.15 -12.55
CA ALA A 226 -0.38 -8.98 -13.06
C ALA A 226 -0.90 -10.34 -13.55
N ASP A 227 -0.12 -10.98 -14.42
CA ASP A 227 -0.37 -12.36 -14.84
C ASP A 227 -0.38 -13.32 -13.63
N PRO A 228 -1.15 -14.43 -13.71
CA PRO A 228 -1.21 -15.41 -12.64
C PRO A 228 0.18 -15.96 -12.27
N ASP A 229 0.55 -15.82 -10.99
CA ASP A 229 1.80 -16.29 -10.43
C ASP A 229 1.48 -17.22 -9.25
N PRO A 230 2.01 -18.47 -9.21
CA PRO A 230 1.78 -19.40 -8.11
C PRO A 230 2.32 -18.91 -6.75
N ASP A 231 3.26 -17.97 -6.76
CA ASP A 231 3.79 -17.32 -5.56
C ASP A 231 2.94 -16.14 -5.06
N ILE A 232 1.86 -15.80 -5.76
CA ILE A 232 0.96 -14.69 -5.42
C ILE A 232 -0.46 -15.22 -5.16
N LEU A 233 -1.00 -14.99 -3.98
CA LEU A 233 -2.43 -15.06 -3.69
C LEU A 233 -2.97 -13.64 -3.52
N ALA A 234 -3.64 -13.12 -4.55
CA ALA A 234 -4.36 -11.85 -4.49
C ALA A 234 -5.85 -12.09 -4.26
N MET A 235 -6.37 -11.65 -3.12
CA MET A 235 -7.76 -11.89 -2.75
C MET A 235 -8.48 -10.62 -2.31
N THR A 236 -9.80 -10.61 -2.52
CA THR A 236 -10.69 -9.54 -2.08
C THR A 236 -11.66 -10.08 -1.04
N THR A 237 -11.77 -9.40 0.10
CA THR A 237 -12.70 -9.74 1.16
C THR A 237 -13.59 -8.54 1.49
N ASN A 238 -14.79 -8.80 1.99
CA ASN A 238 -15.71 -7.75 2.39
C ASN A 238 -16.43 -8.11 3.69
N TYR A 239 -17.26 -7.20 4.18
CA TYR A 239 -17.97 -7.38 5.44
C TYR A 239 -18.91 -8.60 5.45
N THR A 240 -19.38 -9.08 4.28
CA THR A 240 -20.31 -10.23 4.22
C THR A 240 -19.64 -11.57 4.58
N CYS A 241 -18.29 -11.66 4.53
CA CYS A 241 -17.59 -12.83 5.02
C CYS A 241 -17.35 -12.81 6.54
N ASN A 242 -17.85 -11.78 7.25
CA ASN A 242 -17.69 -11.65 8.70
C ASN A 242 -18.99 -11.99 9.42
N GLU A 243 -19.11 -13.23 9.83
CA GLU A 243 -20.26 -13.76 10.54
C GLU A 243 -20.39 -13.28 12.01
N TRP A 244 -19.43 -12.48 12.49
CA TRP A 244 -19.43 -11.91 13.85
C TRP A 244 -19.86 -10.45 13.89
N LEU A 245 -20.27 -9.87 12.76
CA LEU A 245 -20.86 -8.52 12.74
C LEU A 245 -22.26 -8.56 13.35
N GLU A 246 -22.55 -7.56 14.15
CA GLU A 246 -23.88 -7.37 14.73
C GLU A 246 -24.81 -6.66 13.72
N GLU A 247 -26.10 -6.73 13.99
CA GLU A 247 -27.10 -6.10 13.14
C GLU A 247 -26.92 -4.57 13.01
N SER A 248 -26.38 -3.94 14.05
CA SER A 248 -26.01 -2.51 14.06
C SER A 248 -24.93 -2.19 13.02
N ASP A 249 -23.93 -3.07 12.87
CA ASP A 249 -22.84 -2.93 11.89
C ASP A 249 -23.39 -3.12 10.48
N LEU A 250 -24.24 -4.12 10.26
CA LEU A 250 -24.85 -4.36 8.96
C LEU A 250 -25.71 -3.17 8.52
N ARG A 251 -26.50 -2.59 9.44
CA ARG A 251 -27.27 -1.36 9.16
C ARG A 251 -26.38 -0.17 8.79
N LEU A 252 -25.16 -0.08 9.33
CA LEU A 252 -24.19 0.96 8.94
C LEU A 252 -23.80 0.83 7.46
N PHE A 253 -23.52 -0.39 6.98
CA PHE A 253 -23.19 -0.64 5.57
C PHE A 253 -24.38 -0.35 4.65
N GLU A 254 -25.60 -0.73 5.05
CA GLU A 254 -26.81 -0.41 4.27
C GLU A 254 -27.07 1.11 4.17
N LYS A 255 -26.89 1.85 5.25
CA LYS A 255 -26.94 3.32 5.22
C LYS A 255 -25.84 3.92 4.34
N MET A 256 -24.64 3.37 4.38
CA MET A 256 -23.51 3.81 3.54
C MET A 256 -23.84 3.58 2.06
N LYS A 257 -24.40 2.41 1.71
CA LYS A 257 -24.83 2.08 0.34
C LYS A 257 -25.83 3.10 -0.22
N GLN A 258 -26.77 3.55 0.61
CA GLN A 258 -27.79 4.54 0.20
C GLN A 258 -27.22 5.97 0.10
N ARG A 259 -26.38 6.38 1.05
CA ARG A 259 -25.91 7.77 1.17
C ARG A 259 -24.67 8.09 0.34
N ASN A 260 -23.78 7.13 0.23
CA ASN A 260 -22.53 7.27 -0.53
C ASN A 260 -22.15 5.94 -1.19
N PRO A 261 -22.71 5.63 -2.38
CA PRO A 261 -22.46 4.39 -3.11
C PRO A 261 -20.99 4.19 -3.47
N GLN A 262 -20.24 5.25 -3.78
CA GLN A 262 -18.81 5.17 -4.09
C GLN A 262 -18.03 4.69 -2.87
N ARG A 263 -18.22 5.32 -1.72
CA ARG A 263 -17.59 4.89 -0.47
C ARG A 263 -17.98 3.46 -0.09
N TYR A 264 -19.25 3.05 -0.34
CA TYR A 264 -19.69 1.69 -0.10
C TYR A 264 -18.95 0.66 -0.97
N ARG A 265 -18.64 0.99 -2.23
CA ARG A 265 -17.83 0.10 -3.09
C ARG A 265 -16.46 -0.21 -2.46
N VAL A 266 -15.79 0.79 -1.91
CA VAL A 266 -14.47 0.62 -1.28
C VAL A 266 -14.60 0.07 0.15
N ALA A 267 -15.28 0.81 1.01
CA ALA A 267 -15.33 0.52 2.45
C ALA A 267 -16.29 -0.62 2.82
N GLY A 268 -17.26 -0.93 1.96
CA GLY A 268 -18.22 -2.02 2.11
C GLY A 268 -17.83 -3.27 1.30
N LEU A 269 -17.56 -3.13 0.00
CA LEU A 269 -17.33 -4.27 -0.88
C LEU A 269 -15.84 -4.60 -1.07
N GLY A 270 -14.92 -3.71 -0.68
CA GLY A 270 -13.48 -3.91 -0.89
C GLY A 270 -13.06 -3.80 -2.35
N GLU A 271 -13.87 -3.12 -3.17
CA GLU A 271 -13.51 -2.79 -4.54
C GLU A 271 -12.48 -1.66 -4.58
N TRP A 272 -11.75 -1.56 -5.68
CA TRP A 272 -10.84 -0.43 -5.87
C TRP A 272 -11.63 0.87 -6.01
N GLY A 273 -11.24 1.86 -5.21
CA GLY A 273 -11.84 3.18 -5.23
C GLY A 273 -11.17 4.09 -6.25
N ILE A 274 -11.90 5.16 -6.56
CA ILE A 274 -11.32 6.40 -7.08
C ILE A 274 -11.20 7.28 -5.84
N ALA A 275 -10.04 7.93 -5.61
CA ALA A 275 -9.87 8.81 -4.45
C ALA A 275 -10.97 9.88 -4.49
N GLU A 276 -11.77 9.98 -3.41
CA GLU A 276 -12.81 11.01 -3.33
C GLU A 276 -12.15 12.40 -3.28
N GLY A 277 -12.64 13.32 -4.09
CA GLY A 277 -12.15 14.69 -4.11
C GLY A 277 -10.82 14.87 -4.85
N LEU A 278 -10.46 13.95 -5.75
CA LEU A 278 -9.33 14.17 -6.68
C LEU A 278 -9.52 15.49 -7.41
N ILE A 279 -8.45 16.25 -7.49
CA ILE A 279 -8.43 17.51 -8.25
C ILE A 279 -8.42 17.23 -9.75
N TYR A 280 -7.65 16.22 -10.16
CA TYR A 280 -7.55 15.80 -11.55
C TYR A 280 -8.08 14.37 -11.72
N GLU A 281 -9.23 14.23 -12.37
CA GLU A 281 -9.87 12.94 -12.63
C GLU A 281 -9.67 12.48 -14.09
N ASN A 282 -9.41 13.42 -15.01
CA ASN A 282 -9.33 13.20 -16.44
C ASN A 282 -7.88 12.95 -16.90
N TRP A 283 -7.29 11.83 -16.43
CA TRP A 283 -5.95 11.44 -16.85
C TRP A 283 -5.81 9.92 -17.05
N ARG A 284 -4.78 9.52 -17.80
CA ARG A 284 -4.39 8.11 -17.97
C ARG A 284 -2.89 7.95 -18.07
N GLU A 285 -2.39 6.77 -17.72
CA GLU A 285 -1.03 6.32 -18.02
C GLU A 285 -1.01 5.72 -19.42
N ASP A 286 -0.06 6.14 -20.28
CA ASP A 286 0.10 5.62 -21.64
C ASP A 286 1.53 5.82 -22.12
N ALA A 287 2.13 4.78 -22.73
CA ALA A 287 3.48 4.83 -23.30
C ALA A 287 3.44 5.38 -24.72
N PHE A 288 3.29 6.69 -24.86
CA PHE A 288 3.29 7.36 -26.15
C PHE A 288 4.71 7.61 -26.68
N ASP A 289 4.85 7.75 -28.00
CA ASP A 289 6.10 8.16 -28.65
C ASP A 289 6.30 9.67 -28.47
N ILE A 290 7.29 10.02 -27.63
CA ILE A 290 7.59 11.40 -27.25
C ILE A 290 8.02 12.25 -28.46
N GLU A 291 8.84 11.67 -29.36
CA GLU A 291 9.31 12.39 -30.54
C GLU A 291 8.18 12.60 -31.55
N ALA A 292 7.31 11.62 -31.72
CA ALA A 292 6.12 11.79 -32.55
C ALA A 292 5.19 12.89 -32.02
N ILE A 293 5.00 13.00 -30.71
CA ILE A 293 4.22 14.09 -30.09
C ILE A 293 4.94 15.42 -30.30
N ARG A 294 6.25 15.50 -30.07
CA ARG A 294 7.05 16.73 -30.23
C ARG A 294 6.95 17.32 -31.64
N GLN A 295 6.85 16.47 -32.65
CA GLN A 295 6.77 16.87 -34.07
C GLN A 295 5.36 17.25 -34.52
N LYS A 296 4.33 17.06 -33.72
CA LYS A 296 2.96 17.47 -34.06
C LYS A 296 2.88 18.98 -34.27
N PRO A 297 2.20 19.47 -35.31
CA PRO A 297 1.96 20.90 -35.50
C PRO A 297 1.19 21.50 -34.33
N GLY A 298 1.63 22.67 -33.85
CA GLY A 298 0.94 23.39 -32.76
C GLY A 298 1.24 22.91 -31.34
N ILE A 299 2.03 21.84 -31.17
CA ILE A 299 2.49 21.39 -29.85
C ILE A 299 3.42 22.42 -29.20
N LYS A 300 3.21 22.67 -27.93
CA LYS A 300 4.05 23.57 -27.12
C LYS A 300 4.68 22.77 -25.96
N ALA A 301 6.00 22.86 -25.84
CA ALA A 301 6.71 22.30 -24.67
C ALA A 301 6.57 23.21 -23.46
N GLY A 302 6.37 22.62 -22.28
CA GLY A 302 6.30 23.28 -21.00
C GLY A 302 7.21 22.66 -19.98
N PHE A 303 7.85 23.49 -19.16
CA PHE A 303 8.76 23.07 -18.10
C PHE A 303 8.48 23.89 -16.85
N GLY A 304 8.17 23.23 -15.77
CA GLY A 304 7.92 23.86 -14.48
C GLY A 304 8.80 23.29 -13.39
N LEU A 305 9.28 24.12 -12.49
CA LEU A 305 10.19 23.75 -11.41
C LEU A 305 9.64 24.23 -10.06
N ASP A 306 9.54 23.31 -9.12
CA ASP A 306 9.30 23.57 -7.71
C ASP A 306 10.57 23.28 -6.92
N PHE A 307 10.96 24.22 -6.03
CA PHE A 307 12.18 24.08 -5.25
C PHE A 307 11.90 23.39 -3.93
N GLY A 308 12.72 22.41 -3.59
CA GLY A 308 12.76 21.77 -2.28
C GLY A 308 14.19 21.41 -1.89
N TYR A 309 14.41 21.12 -0.60
CA TYR A 309 15.74 20.72 -0.13
C TYR A 309 15.68 19.57 0.87
N SER A 310 15.45 19.84 2.15
CA SER A 310 15.63 18.83 3.21
C SER A 310 14.42 17.91 3.37
N VAL A 311 13.22 18.47 3.43
CA VAL A 311 11.96 17.73 3.62
C VAL A 311 11.31 17.46 2.27
N ASP A 312 11.27 18.48 1.43
CA ASP A 312 10.62 18.47 0.14
C ASP A 312 11.63 18.25 -0.99
N PRO A 313 11.26 17.54 -2.05
CA PRO A 313 12.11 17.35 -3.22
C PRO A 313 12.13 18.59 -4.09
N SER A 314 13.24 18.85 -4.81
CA SER A 314 13.21 19.67 -6.01
C SER A 314 12.50 18.88 -7.11
N ALA A 315 11.46 19.46 -7.71
CA ALA A 315 10.59 18.80 -8.67
C ALA A 315 10.54 19.56 -10.00
N LEU A 316 11.00 18.95 -11.10
CA LEU A 316 10.84 19.44 -12.46
C LEU A 316 9.80 18.60 -13.19
N CYS A 317 8.80 19.26 -13.79
CA CYS A 317 7.80 18.62 -14.64
C CYS A 317 8.01 19.05 -16.09
N CYS A 318 8.16 18.07 -17.01
CA CYS A 318 8.31 18.28 -18.43
C CYS A 318 7.10 17.75 -19.18
N PHE A 319 6.44 18.59 -19.99
CA PHE A 319 5.20 18.21 -20.65
C PHE A 319 5.02 18.92 -22.00
N PHE A 320 4.15 18.37 -22.82
CA PHE A 320 3.65 19.02 -24.03
C PHE A 320 2.19 19.40 -23.86
N VAL A 321 1.77 20.50 -24.50
CA VAL A 321 0.38 20.94 -24.55
C VAL A 321 -0.09 20.94 -25.99
N ASP A 322 -1.13 20.16 -26.25
CA ASP A 322 -1.93 20.19 -27.46
C ASP A 322 -3.20 20.99 -27.15
N THR A 323 -3.22 22.24 -27.59
CA THR A 323 -4.37 23.13 -27.34
C THR A 323 -5.53 22.84 -28.28
N ALA A 324 -5.29 22.21 -29.44
CA ALA A 324 -6.31 21.84 -30.41
C ALA A 324 -7.13 20.67 -29.92
N ASP A 325 -6.45 19.60 -29.47
CA ASP A 325 -7.08 18.37 -28.97
C ASP A 325 -7.37 18.45 -27.45
N ARG A 326 -6.97 19.51 -26.78
CA ARG A 326 -7.04 19.69 -25.32
C ARG A 326 -6.38 18.54 -24.57
N ILE A 327 -5.18 18.16 -24.95
CA ILE A 327 -4.40 17.10 -24.31
C ILE A 327 -3.10 17.68 -23.77
N ILE A 328 -2.72 17.24 -22.56
CA ILE A 328 -1.40 17.49 -21.99
C ILE A 328 -0.69 16.14 -21.86
N TYR A 329 0.52 16.06 -22.40
CA TYR A 329 1.38 14.87 -22.36
C TYR A 329 2.53 15.13 -21.40
N VAL A 330 2.52 14.49 -20.22
CA VAL A 330 3.65 14.55 -19.27
C VAL A 330 4.62 13.43 -19.62
N TYR A 331 5.86 13.81 -19.95
CA TYR A 331 6.80 12.85 -20.55
C TYR A 331 8.12 12.70 -19.79
N ASP A 332 8.48 13.63 -18.88
CA ASP A 332 9.70 13.52 -18.10
C ASP A 332 9.58 14.27 -16.78
N GLU A 333 10.37 13.85 -15.79
CA GLU A 333 10.37 14.45 -14.45
C GLU A 333 11.75 14.37 -13.78
N LEU A 334 12.08 15.37 -12.94
CA LEU A 334 13.09 15.25 -11.89
C LEU A 334 12.37 15.34 -10.54
N TYR A 335 12.71 14.46 -9.60
CA TYR A 335 12.11 14.45 -8.26
C TYR A 335 13.11 13.93 -7.24
N GLU A 336 13.85 14.86 -6.60
CA GLU A 336 14.95 14.44 -5.73
C GLU A 336 15.15 15.44 -4.58
N LYS A 337 15.44 14.90 -3.40
CA LYS A 337 15.73 15.67 -2.18
C LYS A 337 17.22 16.00 -2.07
N GLN A 338 17.52 17.02 -1.26
CA GLN A 338 18.89 17.42 -0.88
C GLN A 338 19.76 17.86 -2.07
N LEU A 339 19.17 18.37 -3.14
CA LEU A 339 19.90 18.95 -4.25
C LEU A 339 20.26 20.40 -3.94
N THR A 340 21.55 20.72 -3.95
CA THR A 340 22.01 22.12 -4.05
C THR A 340 21.74 22.65 -5.45
N ASN A 341 21.67 23.98 -5.62
CA ASN A 341 21.40 24.58 -6.93
C ASN A 341 22.41 24.18 -8.02
N PRO A 342 23.74 24.04 -7.75
CA PRO A 342 24.67 23.48 -8.74
C PRO A 342 24.37 22.01 -9.11
N GLN A 343 23.94 21.19 -8.16
CA GLN A 343 23.55 19.79 -8.44
C GLN A 343 22.26 19.73 -9.23
N LEU A 344 21.27 20.55 -8.89
CA LEU A 344 20.03 20.69 -9.64
C LEU A 344 20.29 21.13 -11.08
N TYR A 345 21.16 22.15 -11.26
CA TYR A 345 21.63 22.57 -12.58
C TYR A 345 22.24 21.41 -13.38
N ALA A 346 23.20 20.70 -12.81
CA ALA A 346 23.87 19.59 -13.49
C ALA A 346 22.89 18.48 -13.93
N LYS A 347 21.90 18.18 -13.11
CA LYS A 347 20.86 17.20 -13.45
C LYS A 347 19.96 17.68 -14.60
N ILE A 348 19.48 18.90 -14.55
CA ILE A 348 18.64 19.49 -15.61
C ILE A 348 19.46 19.58 -16.93
N GLU A 349 20.75 19.90 -16.86
CA GLU A 349 21.65 19.90 -18.02
C GLU A 349 21.84 18.50 -18.61
N ALA A 350 22.05 17.48 -17.75
CA ALA A 350 22.16 16.11 -18.16
C ALA A 350 20.88 15.55 -18.82
N MET A 351 19.72 16.03 -18.40
CA MET A 351 18.44 15.74 -19.04
C MET A 351 18.23 16.47 -20.39
N GLY A 352 19.10 17.41 -20.73
CA GLY A 352 19.04 18.18 -21.97
C GLY A 352 18.16 19.43 -21.93
N TYR A 353 17.63 19.81 -20.75
CA TYR A 353 16.64 20.88 -20.64
C TYR A 353 17.22 22.25 -20.21
N ARG A 354 18.56 22.40 -20.13
CA ARG A 354 19.22 23.65 -19.73
C ARG A 354 18.77 24.87 -20.53
N LYS A 355 18.53 24.71 -21.82
CA LYS A 355 18.16 25.79 -22.75
C LYS A 355 16.65 26.08 -22.78
N GLU A 356 15.88 25.21 -22.17
CA GLU A 356 14.41 25.32 -22.18
C GLU A 356 13.91 26.49 -21.32
N ARG A 357 12.72 26.95 -21.64
CA ARG A 357 12.05 27.98 -20.81
C ARG A 357 11.41 27.31 -19.60
N ILE A 358 12.11 27.34 -18.48
CA ILE A 358 11.64 26.76 -17.22
C ILE A 358 10.97 27.84 -16.38
N VAL A 359 9.74 27.60 -15.90
CA VAL A 359 9.01 28.48 -14.99
C VAL A 359 9.11 27.91 -13.58
N ALA A 360 9.85 28.60 -12.71
CA ALA A 360 10.15 28.16 -11.36
C ALA A 360 9.32 28.87 -10.30
N ASP A 361 9.19 28.26 -9.12
CA ASP A 361 8.50 28.91 -7.99
C ASP A 361 9.07 30.31 -7.70
N ALA A 362 8.17 31.29 -7.53
CA ALA A 362 8.51 32.65 -7.23
C ALA A 362 9.01 32.90 -5.80
N ALA A 363 8.80 31.95 -4.89
CA ALA A 363 9.25 32.07 -3.49
C ALA A 363 10.78 31.98 -3.35
N GLU A 364 11.48 31.46 -4.37
CA GLU A 364 12.92 31.20 -4.35
C GLU A 364 13.72 32.08 -5.37
N PRO A 365 13.68 33.43 -5.26
CA PRO A 365 14.33 34.32 -6.23
C PRO A 365 15.86 34.16 -6.25
N LYS A 366 16.47 33.79 -5.11
CA LYS A 366 17.92 33.55 -5.02
C LYS A 366 18.33 32.32 -5.82
N SER A 367 17.59 31.21 -5.67
CA SER A 367 17.83 29.96 -6.40
C SER A 367 17.66 30.18 -7.91
N ILE A 368 16.64 30.95 -8.34
CA ILE A 368 16.46 31.34 -9.75
C ILE A 368 17.65 32.15 -10.27
N SER A 369 18.18 33.09 -9.49
CA SER A 369 19.35 33.87 -9.89
C SER A 369 20.59 33.00 -10.03
N GLU A 370 20.88 32.15 -9.05
CA GLU A 370 22.00 31.25 -9.06
C GLU A 370 21.96 30.27 -10.25
N LEU A 371 20.81 29.67 -10.53
CA LEU A 371 20.64 28.79 -11.70
C LEU A 371 20.85 29.55 -13.02
N ARG A 372 20.48 30.81 -13.07
CA ARG A 372 20.71 31.69 -14.24
C ARG A 372 22.20 31.96 -14.43
N ASP A 373 22.91 32.24 -13.34
CA ASP A 373 24.36 32.49 -13.35
C ASP A 373 25.14 31.23 -13.74
N LEU A 374 24.64 30.06 -13.40
CA LEU A 374 25.17 28.75 -13.83
C LEU A 374 24.90 28.43 -15.31
N GLY A 375 24.04 29.18 -16.00
CA GLY A 375 23.80 29.05 -17.43
C GLY A 375 22.39 28.71 -17.88
N MET A 376 21.40 28.67 -16.95
CA MET A 376 19.99 28.52 -17.30
C MET A 376 19.34 29.88 -17.61
N TYR A 377 19.75 30.49 -18.69
CA TYR A 377 19.34 31.89 -19.04
C TYR A 377 17.83 32.07 -19.26
N ASN A 378 17.10 30.98 -19.58
CA ASN A 378 15.68 31.00 -19.86
C ASN A 378 14.80 30.67 -18.66
N ILE A 379 15.38 30.49 -17.46
CA ILE A 379 14.58 30.29 -16.23
C ILE A 379 13.83 31.60 -15.86
N ARG A 380 12.57 31.48 -15.51
CA ARG A 380 11.68 32.58 -15.14
C ARG A 380 10.94 32.27 -13.85
N SER A 381 10.66 33.30 -13.07
CA SER A 381 9.79 33.18 -11.89
C SER A 381 8.33 33.01 -12.30
N ALA A 382 7.61 32.15 -11.63
CA ALA A 382 6.17 31.99 -11.77
C ALA A 382 5.46 33.27 -11.34
N ARG A 383 4.37 33.63 -12.01
CA ARG A 383 3.53 34.77 -11.61
C ARG A 383 2.51 34.28 -10.58
N LYS A 384 2.66 34.73 -9.33
CA LYS A 384 1.71 34.50 -8.25
C LYS A 384 0.76 35.69 -8.13
N GLY A 385 -0.53 35.43 -8.00
CA GLY A 385 -1.57 36.43 -7.73
C GLY A 385 -2.63 35.81 -6.81
N PRO A 386 -3.58 36.62 -6.32
CA PRO A 386 -4.72 36.09 -5.59
C PRO A 386 -5.38 34.98 -6.39
N ASP A 387 -5.74 33.89 -5.74
CA ASP A 387 -6.40 32.69 -6.35
C ASP A 387 -5.62 32.01 -7.50
N SER A 388 -4.31 32.27 -7.64
CA SER A 388 -3.50 31.72 -8.74
C SER A 388 -3.46 30.19 -8.73
N ILE A 389 -3.53 29.55 -7.54
CA ILE A 389 -3.60 28.11 -7.39
C ILE A 389 -4.91 27.59 -7.97
N ARG A 390 -6.03 28.13 -7.53
CA ARG A 390 -7.37 27.72 -7.97
C ARG A 390 -7.55 27.89 -9.49
N HIS A 391 -7.20 29.07 -10.02
CA HIS A 391 -7.31 29.34 -11.46
C HIS A 391 -6.36 28.47 -12.28
N GLY A 392 -5.16 28.18 -11.75
CA GLY A 392 -4.22 27.26 -12.41
C GLY A 392 -4.79 25.83 -12.49
N ILE A 393 -5.35 25.34 -11.39
CA ILE A 393 -6.03 24.04 -11.33
C ILE A 393 -7.18 23.98 -12.33
N GLN A 394 -8.09 24.94 -12.31
CA GLN A 394 -9.26 24.98 -13.20
C GLN A 394 -8.87 24.93 -14.69
N ARG A 395 -7.79 25.63 -15.09
CA ARG A 395 -7.30 25.58 -16.48
C ARG A 395 -6.76 24.23 -16.86
N LEU A 396 -6.06 23.55 -15.96
CA LEU A 396 -5.52 22.21 -16.20
C LEU A 396 -6.62 21.14 -16.24
N GLN A 397 -7.70 21.32 -15.47
CA GLN A 397 -8.88 20.44 -15.50
C GLN A 397 -9.62 20.45 -16.85
N ASP A 398 -9.44 21.50 -17.68
CA ASP A 398 -10.01 21.57 -19.03
C ASP A 398 -9.32 20.64 -20.03
N PHE A 399 -8.20 20.03 -19.65
CA PHE A 399 -7.40 19.13 -20.51
C PHE A 399 -7.51 17.67 -20.08
N HIS A 400 -7.39 16.77 -21.05
CA HIS A 400 -7.10 15.38 -20.77
C HIS A 400 -5.59 15.20 -20.58
N VAL A 401 -5.17 14.53 -19.52
CA VAL A 401 -3.75 14.37 -19.19
C VAL A 401 -3.30 12.94 -19.53
N VAL A 402 -2.27 12.82 -20.34
CA VAL A 402 -1.64 11.54 -20.67
C VAL A 402 -0.25 11.55 -20.05
N VAL A 403 0.01 10.62 -19.14
CA VAL A 403 1.26 10.55 -18.38
C VAL A 403 2.07 9.35 -18.85
N HIS A 404 3.31 9.60 -19.26
CA HIS A 404 4.21 8.52 -19.65
C HIS A 404 4.59 7.67 -18.44
N PRO A 405 4.64 6.32 -18.52
CA PRO A 405 4.92 5.43 -17.38
C PRO A 405 6.22 5.70 -16.62
N ARG A 406 7.21 6.32 -17.26
CA ARG A 406 8.47 6.71 -16.61
C ARG A 406 8.33 7.84 -15.58
N CYS A 407 7.23 8.62 -15.64
CA CYS A 407 6.94 9.72 -14.72
C CYS A 407 6.25 9.19 -13.44
N VAL A 408 6.95 8.34 -12.70
CA VAL A 408 6.40 7.57 -11.56
C VAL A 408 5.96 8.49 -10.42
N ASN A 409 6.73 9.56 -10.15
CA ASN A 409 6.39 10.50 -9.08
C ASN A 409 5.20 11.38 -9.48
N PHE A 410 5.10 11.79 -10.74
CA PHE A 410 3.94 12.54 -11.23
C PHE A 410 2.66 11.68 -11.17
N ILE A 411 2.73 10.41 -11.60
CA ILE A 411 1.63 9.45 -11.47
C ILE A 411 1.21 9.32 -10.01
N THR A 412 2.18 9.22 -9.09
CA THR A 412 1.90 9.12 -7.65
C THR A 412 1.19 10.36 -7.13
N GLU A 413 1.68 11.56 -7.48
CA GLU A 413 1.07 12.81 -7.00
C GLU A 413 -0.31 13.06 -7.61
N ILE A 414 -0.48 12.96 -8.94
CA ILE A 414 -1.78 13.21 -9.59
C ILE A 414 -2.86 12.24 -9.11
N SER A 415 -2.47 11.00 -8.77
CA SER A 415 -3.38 9.98 -8.24
C SER A 415 -3.87 10.27 -6.82
N ASN A 416 -3.18 11.12 -6.07
CA ASN A 416 -3.43 11.40 -4.66
C ASN A 416 -3.73 12.89 -4.39
N TYR A 417 -3.65 13.74 -5.40
CA TYR A 417 -3.86 15.19 -5.25
C TYR A 417 -5.33 15.51 -5.09
N THR A 418 -5.72 15.86 -3.86
CA THR A 418 -7.12 16.05 -3.46
C THR A 418 -7.34 17.46 -2.90
N TRP A 419 -8.62 17.87 -2.84
CA TRP A 419 -9.01 19.04 -2.09
C TRP A 419 -8.87 18.79 -0.58
N ALA A 420 -8.30 19.71 0.16
CA ALA A 420 -8.26 19.65 1.62
C ALA A 420 -9.68 19.68 2.19
N THR A 421 -9.89 19.03 3.34
CA THR A 421 -11.18 19.02 4.02
C THR A 421 -11.17 19.94 5.24
N ASP A 422 -12.29 20.58 5.53
CA ASP A 422 -12.49 21.32 6.76
C ASP A 422 -12.63 20.40 7.98
N LYS A 423 -12.76 20.97 9.17
CA LYS A 423 -12.94 20.20 10.44
C LYS A 423 -14.20 19.32 10.46
N ASN A 424 -15.16 19.58 9.56
CA ASN A 424 -16.39 18.82 9.42
C ASN A 424 -16.32 17.75 8.33
N GLY A 425 -15.18 17.63 7.63
CA GLY A 425 -14.96 16.69 6.55
C GLY A 425 -15.49 17.16 5.18
N ASN A 426 -15.87 18.43 5.02
CA ASN A 426 -16.29 18.96 3.73
C ASN A 426 -15.07 19.40 2.91
N PRO A 427 -15.03 19.15 1.58
CA PRO A 427 -13.95 19.60 0.71
C PRO A 427 -13.85 21.14 0.75
N THR A 428 -12.65 21.65 0.92
CA THR A 428 -12.34 23.08 0.76
C THR A 428 -12.01 23.36 -0.70
N GLN A 429 -11.79 24.65 -1.04
CA GLN A 429 -11.29 25.03 -2.37
C GLN A 429 -9.77 25.15 -2.41
N GLN A 430 -9.08 24.62 -1.40
CA GLN A 430 -7.62 24.58 -1.34
C GLN A 430 -7.16 23.13 -1.49
N PRO A 431 -6.13 22.86 -2.30
CA PRO A 431 -5.56 21.52 -2.38
C PRO A 431 -4.85 21.15 -1.08
N VAL A 432 -4.64 19.82 -0.86
CA VAL A 432 -3.74 19.36 0.19
C VAL A 432 -2.32 19.84 -0.06
N ASP A 433 -1.59 20.14 1.02
CA ASP A 433 -0.21 20.62 0.98
C ASP A 433 0.83 19.49 1.08
N GLU A 434 0.39 18.26 0.88
CA GLU A 434 1.24 17.06 0.88
C GLU A 434 1.28 16.46 -0.53
N MET A 435 2.46 16.00 -0.97
CA MET A 435 2.65 15.32 -2.26
C MET A 435 2.14 16.16 -3.45
N ASN A 436 2.51 17.45 -3.50
CA ASN A 436 2.03 18.42 -4.49
C ASN A 436 3.14 19.07 -5.33
N HIS A 437 4.39 18.65 -5.17
CA HIS A 437 5.55 19.32 -5.76
C HIS A 437 5.56 19.30 -7.29
N LEU A 438 5.28 18.14 -7.90
CA LEU A 438 5.13 18.05 -9.36
C LEU A 438 3.82 18.66 -9.84
N MET A 439 2.76 18.65 -9.04
CA MET A 439 1.50 19.34 -9.33
C MET A 439 1.70 20.85 -9.37
N ASP A 440 2.48 21.40 -8.46
CA ASP A 440 2.82 22.80 -8.41
C ASP A 440 3.80 23.18 -9.52
N ALA A 441 4.86 22.39 -9.74
CA ALA A 441 5.77 22.57 -10.88
C ALA A 441 5.01 22.58 -12.22
N TRP A 442 4.14 21.59 -12.44
CA TRP A 442 3.30 21.50 -13.63
C TRP A 442 2.43 22.76 -13.79
N ARG A 443 1.77 23.19 -12.74
CA ARG A 443 0.94 24.41 -12.72
C ARG A 443 1.74 25.67 -13.07
N TYR A 444 2.99 25.81 -12.57
CA TYR A 444 3.86 26.94 -12.93
C TYR A 444 4.21 26.92 -14.41
N GLY A 445 4.66 25.80 -14.94
CA GLY A 445 5.02 25.63 -16.36
C GLY A 445 3.83 25.86 -17.31
N ALA A 446 2.65 25.38 -16.92
CA ALA A 446 1.45 25.51 -17.72
C ALA A 446 0.85 26.93 -17.73
N ALA A 447 1.04 27.69 -16.65
CA ALA A 447 0.42 29.02 -16.50
C ALA A 447 0.75 29.99 -17.63
N ASP A 448 1.94 29.92 -18.20
CA ASP A 448 2.35 30.78 -19.31
C ASP A 448 1.85 30.28 -20.68
N LEU A 449 1.68 28.96 -20.84
CA LEU A 449 1.25 28.34 -22.09
C LEU A 449 -0.27 28.40 -22.29
N LEU A 450 -1.02 28.41 -21.17
CA LEU A 450 -2.48 28.38 -21.16
C LEU A 450 -3.12 29.76 -20.97
N LYS A 451 -2.37 30.85 -21.13
CA LYS A 451 -2.94 32.19 -21.13
C LYS A 451 -3.90 32.35 -22.30
N LYS A 452 -5.14 32.76 -22.03
CA LYS A 452 -5.99 33.31 -23.09
C LYS A 452 -5.28 34.52 -23.72
N PRO A 453 -5.24 34.65 -25.06
CA PRO A 453 -4.78 35.88 -25.67
C PRO A 453 -5.61 37.02 -25.12
N LEU A 454 -4.94 38.15 -24.83
CA LEU A 454 -5.57 39.34 -24.25
C LEU A 454 -6.57 40.03 -25.20
N PHE A 455 -6.70 39.51 -26.42
CA PHE A 455 -7.59 40.06 -27.46
C PHE A 455 -8.19 38.90 -28.28
N ASP A 456 -9.39 38.43 -27.89
CA ASP A 456 -10.40 38.02 -28.83
C ASP A 456 -11.37 39.21 -28.97
N VAL A 457 -11.12 40.05 -29.97
CA VAL A 457 -12.07 41.03 -30.47
C VAL A 457 -12.89 40.42 -31.57
#